data_b57ba48ee7ca55174b4bd2160ffb5950
#
_entry.id   b57ba48ee7ca55174b4bd2160ffb5950
#
_cell.length_a   1.000
_cell.length_b   1.000
_cell.length_c   1.000
_cell.angle_alpha   90.00
_cell.angle_beta   90.00
_cell.angle_gamma   90.00
#
_symmetry.space_group_name_H-M   'P 1'
#
loop_
_entity.id
_entity.type
_entity.pdbx_description
1 polymer ?
#
loop_
_entity_poly.entity_id
_entity_poly.type
_entity_poly.pdbx_seq_one_letter_code
_entity_poly.pdbx_strand_id
1 'polypeptide(L)'
;METTIPPRWQTVRAGLLTAHLTRSGGGVYSSVRQLARMLDAAPGIEVDVFGPGRLGDKDVAEWSPLPLRTAPTLGPNFFSFAPGLLRRVLEADLNLVHLHGLWMHPSAVSLAFTRRTGKPHLVSPHGMLDPWALGNSSWKKRVAAAVFEKENLKRAACLHALNAAEAGSIRDYGFAGPVCVIPNGVEVPPADQPRPAAPWWTKATPEVKTLLYLGRLHPKKGLPALLEAWRRLDPGLRKEWRLLIAGWDERGHQVALRRMASMLRIEATVTFPGPLFGADKKAAYHHCHGFILPSLSEGLPMAVLEAWACGKPVLMTPQCNLPEGFETGAAQRIEPEEKSIAGALTDFLSTDDAQRECMGAKGRALVLERFSWPVIAADMAAVYRWLAGHGAKPASVTEQ
;
A
#
# COMPACT_ATOMS: atom_id res chain seq x y z
N MET A 1 -20.60 -15.56 -22.59
CA MET A 1 -19.99 -14.32 -23.08
C MET A 1 -18.63 -14.70 -23.65
N GLU A 2 -18.50 -14.78 -24.96
CA GLU A 2 -17.21 -15.00 -25.62
C GLU A 2 -16.32 -13.78 -25.36
N THR A 3 -15.26 -13.98 -24.60
CA THR A 3 -14.19 -12.99 -24.45
C THR A 3 -13.45 -12.91 -25.78
N THR A 4 -13.83 -11.98 -26.63
CA THR A 4 -13.07 -11.65 -27.85
C THR A 4 -11.66 -11.23 -27.44
N ILE A 5 -10.67 -12.11 -27.66
CA ILE A 5 -9.26 -11.79 -27.50
C ILE A 5 -8.95 -10.67 -28.50
N PRO A 6 -8.49 -9.48 -28.04
CA PRO A 6 -8.15 -8.41 -28.97
C PRO A 6 -7.07 -8.89 -29.96
N PRO A 7 -7.07 -8.39 -31.20
CA PRO A 7 -6.04 -8.75 -32.18
C PRO A 7 -4.64 -8.47 -31.59
N ARG A 8 -3.64 -9.28 -31.92
CA ARG A 8 -2.25 -9.18 -31.38
C ARG A 8 -1.62 -7.79 -31.50
N TRP A 9 -2.04 -7.00 -32.49
CA TRP A 9 -1.58 -5.62 -32.70
C TRP A 9 -2.12 -4.60 -31.67
N GLN A 10 -3.13 -4.97 -30.83
CA GLN A 10 -3.64 -4.17 -29.71
C GLN A 10 -3.05 -4.58 -28.35
N THR A 11 -2.21 -5.61 -28.32
CA THR A 11 -1.58 -6.06 -27.08
C THR A 11 -0.48 -5.09 -26.65
N VAL A 12 -0.52 -4.65 -25.41
CA VAL A 12 0.52 -3.81 -24.78
C VAL A 12 1.45 -4.67 -23.96
N ARG A 13 2.74 -4.70 -24.34
CA ARG A 13 3.81 -5.36 -23.57
C ARG A 13 4.46 -4.35 -22.64
N ALA A 14 4.27 -4.52 -21.32
CA ALA A 14 4.75 -3.63 -20.29
C ALA A 14 5.88 -4.28 -19.47
N GLY A 15 6.97 -3.54 -19.28
CA GLY A 15 8.06 -3.95 -18.40
C GLY A 15 7.91 -3.29 -17.01
N LEU A 16 7.59 -4.04 -15.97
CA LEU A 16 7.61 -3.53 -14.60
C LEU A 16 9.05 -3.59 -14.07
N LEU A 17 9.62 -2.44 -13.80
CA LEU A 17 11.01 -2.29 -13.40
C LEU A 17 11.08 -1.84 -11.94
N THR A 18 11.67 -2.68 -11.06
CA THR A 18 11.77 -2.38 -9.63
C THR A 18 13.10 -2.88 -9.04
N ALA A 19 13.59 -2.18 -8.01
CA ALA A 19 14.71 -2.66 -7.20
C ALA A 19 14.30 -3.69 -6.13
N HIS A 20 12.99 -3.85 -5.88
CA HIS A 20 12.42 -4.61 -4.77
C HIS A 20 11.77 -5.91 -5.26
N LEU A 21 12.59 -6.94 -5.52
CA LEU A 21 12.12 -8.24 -6.05
C LEU A 21 11.86 -9.29 -4.98
N THR A 22 12.14 -9.00 -3.71
CA THR A 22 11.98 -9.93 -2.59
C THR A 22 11.16 -9.31 -1.46
N ARG A 23 10.72 -10.11 -0.52
CA ARG A 23 9.91 -9.68 0.65
C ARG A 23 10.59 -8.59 1.49
N SER A 24 11.92 -8.48 1.44
CA SER A 24 12.65 -7.39 2.10
C SER A 24 12.30 -5.99 1.55
N GLY A 25 11.74 -5.90 0.34
CA GLY A 25 11.19 -4.68 -0.25
C GLY A 25 9.87 -4.19 0.37
N GLY A 26 9.31 -4.95 1.31
CA GLY A 26 8.13 -4.57 2.08
C GLY A 26 6.89 -4.26 1.23
N GLY A 27 6.28 -3.11 1.47
CA GLY A 27 5.04 -2.70 0.79
C GLY A 27 5.19 -2.56 -0.73
N VAL A 28 6.31 -2.00 -1.20
CA VAL A 28 6.56 -1.82 -2.65
C VAL A 28 6.63 -3.18 -3.35
N TYR A 29 7.37 -4.14 -2.80
CA TYR A 29 7.40 -5.50 -3.34
C TYR A 29 6.01 -6.11 -3.46
N SER A 30 5.21 -6.04 -2.38
CA SER A 30 3.87 -6.63 -2.36
C SER A 30 2.94 -5.98 -3.38
N SER A 31 2.96 -4.65 -3.48
CA SER A 31 2.12 -3.89 -4.42
C SER A 31 2.51 -4.14 -5.88
N VAL A 32 3.81 -4.10 -6.20
CA VAL A 32 4.30 -4.32 -7.57
C VAL A 32 3.99 -5.74 -8.04
N ARG A 33 4.23 -6.73 -7.17
CA ARG A 33 3.97 -8.14 -7.50
C ARG A 33 2.49 -8.39 -7.76
N GLN A 34 1.61 -7.85 -6.94
CA GLN A 34 0.18 -8.03 -7.13
C GLN A 34 -0.34 -7.27 -8.36
N LEU A 35 0.12 -6.04 -8.55
CA LEU A 35 -0.20 -5.26 -9.74
C LEU A 35 0.23 -6.00 -11.02
N ALA A 36 1.46 -6.53 -11.05
CA ALA A 36 1.98 -7.28 -12.18
C ALA A 36 1.08 -8.48 -12.55
N ARG A 37 0.68 -9.28 -11.55
CA ARG A 37 -0.22 -10.43 -11.73
C ARG A 37 -1.60 -10.04 -12.27
N MET A 38 -2.15 -8.98 -11.73
CA MET A 38 -3.49 -8.52 -12.13
C MET A 38 -3.49 -7.88 -13.53
N LEU A 39 -2.40 -7.21 -13.90
CA LEU A 39 -2.22 -6.66 -15.24
C LEU A 39 -2.02 -7.75 -16.29
N ASP A 40 -1.23 -8.79 -15.97
CA ASP A 40 -1.00 -9.92 -16.86
C ASP A 40 -2.29 -10.74 -17.10
N ALA A 41 -3.19 -10.74 -16.12
CA ALA A 41 -4.52 -11.30 -16.26
C ALA A 41 -5.51 -10.39 -17.02
N ALA A 42 -5.16 -9.13 -17.27
CA ALA A 42 -6.01 -8.18 -17.97
C ALA A 42 -5.96 -8.40 -19.49
N PRO A 43 -7.10 -8.37 -20.19
CA PRO A 43 -7.13 -8.60 -21.64
C PRO A 43 -6.21 -7.63 -22.41
N GLY A 44 -5.33 -8.16 -23.25
CA GLY A 44 -4.45 -7.38 -24.10
C GLY A 44 -3.30 -6.66 -23.39
N ILE A 45 -2.94 -7.09 -22.19
CA ILE A 45 -1.72 -6.67 -21.48
C ILE A 45 -0.84 -7.90 -21.27
N GLU A 46 0.44 -7.80 -21.58
CA GLU A 46 1.48 -8.77 -21.25
C GLU A 46 2.51 -8.08 -20.35
N VAL A 47 2.92 -8.76 -19.28
CA VAL A 47 3.81 -8.18 -18.28
C VAL A 47 5.09 -8.97 -18.12
N ASP A 48 6.23 -8.33 -18.35
CA ASP A 48 7.55 -8.82 -17.94
C ASP A 48 8.03 -8.04 -16.70
N VAL A 49 8.62 -8.72 -15.72
CA VAL A 49 9.17 -8.10 -14.51
C VAL A 49 10.69 -8.03 -14.59
N PHE A 50 11.24 -6.86 -14.29
CA PHE A 50 12.68 -6.59 -14.36
C PHE A 50 13.22 -6.06 -13.04
N GLY A 51 14.42 -6.48 -12.68
CA GLY A 51 15.10 -5.90 -11.53
C GLY A 51 16.51 -6.42 -11.30
N PRO A 52 17.24 -5.76 -10.39
CA PRO A 52 18.59 -6.14 -10.03
C PRO A 52 18.59 -7.34 -9.06
N GLY A 53 19.63 -8.18 -9.14
CA GLY A 53 19.90 -9.24 -8.18
C GLY A 53 20.00 -10.62 -8.80
N ARG A 54 20.52 -11.55 -7.98
CA ARG A 54 20.40 -12.99 -8.18
C ARG A 54 19.41 -13.51 -7.16
N LEU A 55 18.30 -14.03 -7.62
CA LEU A 55 17.23 -14.54 -6.76
C LEU A 55 17.38 -16.04 -6.54
N GLY A 56 17.05 -16.50 -5.34
CA GLY A 56 16.90 -17.92 -5.07
C GLY A 56 15.57 -18.46 -5.62
N ASP A 57 15.48 -19.79 -5.73
CA ASP A 57 14.31 -20.48 -6.31
C ASP A 57 12.98 -20.11 -5.64
N LYS A 58 13.00 -19.89 -4.32
CA LYS A 58 11.81 -19.46 -3.55
C LYS A 58 11.33 -18.07 -3.96
N ASP A 59 12.26 -17.13 -4.14
CA ASP A 59 11.91 -15.77 -4.55
C ASP A 59 11.41 -15.75 -6.00
N VAL A 60 12.03 -16.54 -6.89
CA VAL A 60 11.58 -16.70 -8.29
C VAL A 60 10.19 -17.29 -8.34
N ALA A 61 9.90 -18.34 -7.54
CA ALA A 61 8.60 -18.98 -7.48
C ALA A 61 7.47 -18.02 -7.05
N GLU A 62 7.78 -17.00 -6.24
CA GLU A 62 6.79 -15.99 -5.85
C GLU A 62 6.32 -15.11 -7.01
N TRP A 63 7.11 -14.96 -8.07
CA TRP A 63 6.74 -14.20 -9.28
C TRP A 63 6.00 -15.05 -10.32
N SER A 64 6.07 -16.38 -10.23
CA SER A 64 5.37 -17.28 -11.18
C SER A 64 3.87 -16.94 -11.26
N PRO A 65 3.24 -16.97 -12.48
CA PRO A 65 3.80 -17.39 -13.76
C PRO A 65 4.49 -16.27 -14.58
N LEU A 66 4.66 -15.07 -14.03
CA LEU A 66 5.21 -13.91 -14.74
C LEU A 66 6.67 -14.13 -15.17
N PRO A 67 7.06 -13.72 -16.38
CA PRO A 67 8.45 -13.69 -16.81
C PRO A 67 9.27 -12.74 -15.92
N LEU A 68 10.26 -13.28 -15.20
CA LEU A 68 11.14 -12.52 -14.32
C LEU A 68 12.55 -12.46 -14.91
N ARG A 69 13.01 -11.26 -15.24
CA ARG A 69 14.29 -11.01 -15.90
C ARG A 69 15.22 -10.20 -15.00
N THR A 70 16.14 -10.87 -14.32
CA THR A 70 17.06 -10.22 -13.40
C THR A 70 18.46 -10.09 -13.98
N ALA A 71 19.23 -9.13 -13.46
CA ALA A 71 20.65 -8.99 -13.76
C ALA A 71 21.47 -8.89 -12.46
N PRO A 72 22.64 -9.54 -12.37
CA PRO A 72 23.49 -9.51 -11.19
C PRO A 72 23.86 -8.09 -10.80
N THR A 73 23.84 -7.80 -9.50
CA THR A 73 24.30 -6.53 -8.93
C THR A 73 25.82 -6.52 -8.74
N LEU A 74 26.42 -5.35 -8.92
CA LEU A 74 27.79 -5.04 -8.59
C LEU A 74 27.84 -3.84 -7.62
N GLY A 75 28.72 -3.90 -6.66
CA GLY A 75 28.94 -2.81 -5.68
C GLY A 75 27.86 -2.76 -4.59
N PRO A 76 27.64 -1.58 -3.97
CA PRO A 76 26.81 -1.45 -2.78
C PRO A 76 25.32 -1.70 -3.05
N ASN A 77 24.68 -2.45 -2.18
CA ASN A 77 23.25 -2.82 -2.31
C ASN A 77 22.29 -1.61 -2.33
N PHE A 78 22.65 -0.49 -1.71
CA PHE A 78 21.78 0.68 -1.64
C PHE A 78 21.49 1.33 -3.00
N PHE A 79 22.36 1.14 -4.01
CA PHE A 79 22.17 1.66 -5.36
C PHE A 79 21.64 0.58 -6.33
N SER A 80 21.84 -0.70 -6.01
CA SER A 80 21.42 -1.86 -6.82
C SER A 80 21.93 -1.80 -8.25
N PHE A 81 23.21 -1.45 -8.45
CA PHE A 81 23.82 -1.34 -9.77
C PHE A 81 23.90 -2.71 -10.46
N ALA A 82 23.22 -2.85 -11.58
CA ALA A 82 23.15 -4.09 -12.36
C ALA A 82 23.37 -3.78 -13.85
N PRO A 83 24.62 -3.78 -14.33
CA PRO A 83 24.98 -3.28 -15.68
C PRO A 83 24.30 -4.05 -16.81
N GLY A 84 23.94 -5.33 -16.62
CA GLY A 84 23.21 -6.14 -17.61
C GLY A 84 21.72 -5.87 -17.67
N LEU A 85 21.14 -5.09 -16.76
CA LEU A 85 19.70 -4.91 -16.65
C LEU A 85 19.10 -4.16 -17.87
N LEU A 86 19.76 -3.11 -18.32
CA LEU A 86 19.31 -2.35 -19.49
C LEU A 86 19.23 -3.22 -20.75
N ARG A 87 20.24 -4.09 -20.97
CA ARG A 87 20.24 -5.01 -22.12
C ARG A 87 19.00 -5.90 -22.08
N ARG A 88 18.67 -6.49 -20.92
CA ARG A 88 17.49 -7.35 -20.75
C ARG A 88 16.17 -6.62 -21.00
N VAL A 89 16.08 -5.35 -20.59
CA VAL A 89 14.91 -4.51 -20.85
C VAL A 89 14.78 -4.21 -22.35
N LEU A 90 15.88 -3.92 -23.06
CA LEU A 90 15.86 -3.62 -24.48
C LEU A 90 15.56 -4.87 -25.35
N GLU A 91 16.00 -6.06 -24.93
CA GLU A 91 15.76 -7.34 -25.61
C GLU A 91 14.29 -7.80 -25.52
N ALA A 92 13.49 -7.23 -24.63
CA ALA A 92 12.12 -7.70 -24.38
C ALA A 92 11.05 -7.12 -25.30
N ASP A 93 11.43 -6.22 -26.22
CA ASP A 93 10.50 -5.55 -27.17
C ASP A 93 9.22 -4.98 -26.51
N LEU A 94 9.40 -4.20 -25.45
CA LEU A 94 8.33 -3.60 -24.67
C LEU A 94 7.71 -2.39 -25.39
N ASN A 95 6.41 -2.13 -25.18
CA ASN A 95 5.76 -0.88 -25.59
C ASN A 95 6.04 0.26 -24.60
N LEU A 96 6.18 -0.08 -23.31
CA LEU A 96 6.48 0.87 -22.25
C LEU A 96 7.23 0.20 -21.09
N VAL A 97 7.86 1.02 -20.26
CA VAL A 97 8.41 0.61 -18.95
C VAL A 97 7.67 1.33 -17.83
N HIS A 98 7.29 0.61 -16.78
CA HIS A 98 6.75 1.16 -15.55
C HIS A 98 7.77 0.98 -14.42
N LEU A 99 8.41 2.07 -14.03
CA LEU A 99 9.39 2.12 -12.95
C LEU A 99 8.69 2.26 -11.60
N HIS A 100 9.07 1.42 -10.64
CA HIS A 100 8.60 1.49 -9.26
C HIS A 100 9.74 1.83 -8.31
N GLY A 101 9.63 2.99 -7.65
CA GLY A 101 10.66 3.55 -6.76
C GLY A 101 11.66 4.43 -7.48
N LEU A 102 12.40 5.23 -6.71
CA LEU A 102 13.33 6.25 -7.19
C LEU A 102 14.73 6.07 -6.59
N TRP A 103 15.68 6.85 -7.08
CA TRP A 103 17.04 7.05 -6.52
C TRP A 103 18.00 5.87 -6.69
N MET A 104 17.60 4.81 -7.40
CA MET A 104 18.38 3.59 -7.59
C MET A 104 18.67 3.34 -9.08
N HIS A 105 19.54 2.40 -9.39
CA HIS A 105 19.94 2.09 -10.78
C HIS A 105 18.76 1.81 -11.72
N PRO A 106 17.66 1.17 -11.32
CA PRO A 106 16.48 1.03 -12.18
C PRO A 106 15.95 2.35 -12.76
N SER A 107 16.05 3.48 -12.06
CA SER A 107 15.69 4.79 -12.61
C SER A 107 16.57 5.18 -13.80
N ALA A 108 17.87 4.93 -13.71
CA ALA A 108 18.79 5.17 -14.84
C ALA A 108 18.49 4.24 -16.03
N VAL A 109 18.09 2.99 -15.76
CA VAL A 109 17.67 2.03 -16.79
C VAL A 109 16.39 2.49 -17.50
N SER A 110 15.39 2.96 -16.75
CA SER A 110 14.13 3.51 -17.29
C SER A 110 14.39 4.71 -18.20
N LEU A 111 15.21 5.66 -17.76
CA LEU A 111 15.65 6.80 -18.56
C LEU A 111 16.37 6.37 -19.84
N ALA A 112 17.29 5.40 -19.72
CA ALA A 112 18.06 4.90 -20.86
C ALA A 112 17.20 4.15 -21.88
N PHE A 113 16.17 3.42 -21.42
CA PHE A 113 15.16 2.79 -22.27
C PHE A 113 14.47 3.83 -23.16
N THR A 114 13.89 4.86 -22.55
CA THR A 114 13.19 5.91 -23.32
C THR A 114 14.13 6.66 -24.27
N ARG A 115 15.36 6.98 -23.85
CA ARG A 115 16.34 7.64 -24.73
C ARG A 115 16.73 6.82 -25.94
N ARG A 116 16.79 5.49 -25.83
CA ARG A 116 17.22 4.60 -26.91
C ARG A 116 16.09 4.15 -27.84
N THR A 117 14.89 4.01 -27.30
CA THR A 117 13.77 3.43 -28.03
C THR A 117 12.74 4.47 -28.48
N GLY A 118 12.72 5.66 -27.87
CA GLY A 118 11.64 6.65 -28.00
C GLY A 118 10.33 6.23 -27.34
N LYS A 119 10.26 5.03 -26.77
CA LYS A 119 9.05 4.50 -26.11
C LYS A 119 8.85 5.13 -24.73
N PRO A 120 7.59 5.27 -24.26
CA PRO A 120 7.29 5.94 -22.99
C PRO A 120 7.73 5.12 -21.78
N HIS A 121 7.98 5.83 -20.67
CA HIS A 121 8.03 5.22 -19.34
C HIS A 121 7.10 5.95 -18.38
N LEU A 122 6.52 5.19 -17.48
CA LEU A 122 5.70 5.60 -16.34
C LEU A 122 6.52 5.44 -15.07
N VAL A 123 6.34 6.33 -14.08
CA VAL A 123 7.07 6.26 -12.81
C VAL A 123 6.12 6.31 -11.63
N SER A 124 6.21 5.33 -10.74
CA SER A 124 5.54 5.30 -9.42
C SER A 124 6.54 5.61 -8.31
N PRO A 125 6.52 6.82 -7.72
CA PRO A 125 7.45 7.19 -6.65
C PRO A 125 7.23 6.43 -5.33
N HIS A 126 6.04 5.93 -5.05
CA HIS A 126 5.68 5.26 -3.79
C HIS A 126 6.01 6.09 -2.54
N GLY A 127 5.61 7.37 -2.52
CA GLY A 127 5.85 8.30 -1.43
C GLY A 127 7.29 8.83 -1.32
N MET A 128 8.18 8.50 -2.27
CA MET A 128 9.60 8.90 -2.20
C MET A 128 9.83 10.38 -2.52
N LEU A 129 8.82 11.10 -3.03
CA LEU A 129 8.82 12.55 -3.27
C LEU A 129 8.14 13.34 -2.14
N ASP A 130 7.61 12.67 -1.12
CA ASP A 130 7.09 13.32 0.08
C ASP A 130 8.20 14.13 0.77
N PRO A 131 7.92 15.35 1.28
CA PRO A 131 8.92 16.22 1.94
C PRO A 131 9.69 15.52 3.05
N TRP A 132 9.02 14.69 3.86
CA TRP A 132 9.69 13.92 4.90
C TRP A 132 10.64 12.86 4.31
N ALA A 133 10.21 12.18 3.25
CA ALA A 133 11.04 11.18 2.58
C ALA A 133 12.26 11.84 1.95
N LEU A 134 12.11 13.00 1.33
CA LEU A 134 13.21 13.76 0.73
C LEU A 134 14.28 14.19 1.75
N GLY A 135 13.88 14.48 3.00
CA GLY A 135 14.79 14.83 4.10
C GLY A 135 15.72 13.67 4.50
N ASN A 136 15.30 12.42 4.32
CA ASN A 136 16.10 11.26 4.67
C ASN A 136 17.19 10.97 3.62
N SER A 137 18.46 10.80 4.06
CA SER A 137 19.61 10.53 3.18
C SER A 137 19.78 11.56 2.05
N SER A 138 19.52 12.83 2.35
CA SER A 138 19.38 13.93 1.37
C SER A 138 20.59 14.09 0.43
N TRP A 139 21.84 13.86 0.90
CA TRP A 139 23.03 13.98 0.07
C TRP A 139 23.08 12.95 -1.05
N LYS A 140 22.73 11.66 -0.77
CA LYS A 140 22.70 10.59 -1.78
C LYS A 140 21.64 10.88 -2.84
N LYS A 141 20.46 11.34 -2.41
CA LYS A 141 19.37 11.75 -3.29
C LYS A 141 19.76 12.95 -4.15
N ARG A 142 20.47 13.94 -3.59
CA ARG A 142 20.97 15.09 -4.37
C ARG A 142 21.92 14.65 -5.49
N VAL A 143 22.83 13.73 -5.21
CA VAL A 143 23.72 13.16 -6.22
C VAL A 143 22.91 12.41 -7.29
N ALA A 144 22.04 11.48 -6.90
CA ALA A 144 21.18 10.76 -7.83
C ALA A 144 20.29 11.70 -8.67
N ALA A 145 19.72 12.75 -8.02
CA ALA A 145 18.94 13.76 -8.70
C ALA A 145 19.73 14.49 -9.80
N ALA A 146 20.97 14.87 -9.50
CA ALA A 146 21.82 15.60 -10.45
C ALA A 146 22.30 14.70 -11.62
N VAL A 147 22.52 13.40 -11.36
CA VAL A 147 23.10 12.49 -12.36
C VAL A 147 22.04 11.91 -13.31
N PHE A 148 20.88 11.50 -12.80
CA PHE A 148 19.87 10.83 -13.64
C PHE A 148 18.41 11.09 -13.23
N GLU A 149 18.09 11.26 -11.93
CA GLU A 149 16.68 11.18 -11.49
C GLU A 149 15.84 12.36 -11.97
N LYS A 150 16.38 13.59 -11.95
CA LYS A 150 15.67 14.76 -12.48
C LYS A 150 15.34 14.60 -13.95
N GLU A 151 16.28 14.08 -14.73
CA GLU A 151 16.06 13.83 -16.17
C GLU A 151 15.11 12.65 -16.39
N ASN A 152 15.17 11.60 -15.55
CA ASN A 152 14.23 10.48 -15.58
C ASN A 152 12.80 10.97 -15.35
N LEU A 153 12.58 11.74 -14.29
CA LEU A 153 11.26 12.32 -14.00
C LEU A 153 10.79 13.26 -15.11
N LYS A 154 11.67 14.17 -15.58
CA LYS A 154 11.33 15.13 -16.65
C LYS A 154 10.90 14.44 -17.95
N ARG A 155 11.47 13.28 -18.27
CA ARG A 155 11.15 12.52 -19.49
C ARG A 155 10.08 11.47 -19.29
N ALA A 156 9.58 11.26 -18.07
CA ALA A 156 8.46 10.38 -17.84
C ALA A 156 7.23 10.86 -18.61
N ALA A 157 6.59 9.94 -19.32
CA ALA A 157 5.36 10.25 -20.04
C ALA A 157 4.17 10.49 -19.11
N CYS A 158 4.23 9.88 -17.91
CA CYS A 158 3.28 10.08 -16.82
C CYS A 158 3.94 9.70 -15.50
N LEU A 159 3.54 10.33 -14.39
CA LEU A 159 3.82 9.85 -13.04
C LEU A 159 2.56 9.25 -12.43
N HIS A 160 2.75 8.21 -11.60
CA HIS A 160 1.66 7.55 -10.92
C HIS A 160 1.70 7.87 -9.42
N ALA A 161 0.61 8.43 -8.91
CA ALA A 161 0.38 8.71 -7.50
C ALA A 161 -0.67 7.75 -6.92
N LEU A 162 -0.51 7.34 -5.67
CA LEU A 162 -1.46 6.47 -4.97
C LEU A 162 -2.70 7.22 -4.46
N ASN A 163 -2.60 8.54 -4.31
CA ASN A 163 -3.67 9.42 -3.87
C ASN A 163 -3.38 10.89 -4.24
N ALA A 164 -4.32 11.77 -3.95
CA ALA A 164 -4.19 13.19 -4.24
C ALA A 164 -3.04 13.88 -3.49
N ALA A 165 -2.73 13.45 -2.26
CA ALA A 165 -1.61 14.02 -1.49
C ALA A 165 -0.26 13.68 -2.12
N GLU A 166 -0.07 12.45 -2.62
CA GLU A 166 1.14 12.07 -3.36
C GLU A 166 1.22 12.83 -4.70
N ALA A 167 0.08 13.01 -5.39
CA ALA A 167 0.04 13.84 -6.60
C ALA A 167 0.48 15.28 -6.31
N GLY A 168 0.04 15.86 -5.18
CA GLY A 168 0.53 17.14 -4.69
C GLY A 168 2.04 17.16 -4.47
N SER A 169 2.60 16.16 -3.79
CA SER A 169 4.05 16.04 -3.56
C SER A 169 4.84 15.91 -4.88
N ILE A 170 4.28 15.24 -5.89
CA ILE A 170 4.86 15.17 -7.23
C ILE A 170 4.90 16.55 -7.88
N ARG A 171 3.83 17.34 -7.76
CA ARG A 171 3.76 18.72 -8.28
C ARG A 171 4.73 19.64 -7.54
N ASP A 172 4.79 19.57 -6.22
CA ASP A 172 5.71 20.35 -5.38
C ASP A 172 7.17 20.06 -5.70
N TYR A 173 7.47 18.81 -6.12
CA TYR A 173 8.81 18.45 -6.60
C TYR A 173 9.17 19.07 -7.96
N GLY A 174 8.19 19.64 -8.69
CA GLY A 174 8.36 20.34 -9.94
C GLY A 174 8.04 19.55 -11.21
N PHE A 175 7.29 18.44 -11.10
CA PHE A 175 6.81 17.71 -12.29
C PHE A 175 5.57 18.39 -12.87
N ALA A 176 5.64 18.83 -14.13
CA ALA A 176 4.56 19.51 -14.84
C ALA A 176 3.81 18.60 -15.86
N GLY A 177 4.23 17.34 -16.02
CA GLY A 177 3.62 16.40 -16.94
C GLY A 177 2.35 15.73 -16.40
N PRO A 178 1.75 14.80 -17.15
CA PRO A 178 0.57 14.06 -16.71
C PRO A 178 0.82 13.25 -15.43
N VAL A 179 -0.16 13.24 -14.51
CA VAL A 179 -0.15 12.41 -13.30
C VAL A 179 -1.42 11.56 -13.28
N CYS A 180 -1.28 10.24 -13.22
CA CYS A 180 -2.42 9.37 -12.93
C CYS A 180 -2.52 9.10 -11.42
N VAL A 181 -3.73 9.22 -10.88
CA VAL A 181 -4.01 8.93 -9.47
C VAL A 181 -4.76 7.62 -9.40
N ILE A 182 -4.05 6.55 -9.03
CA ILE A 182 -4.58 5.18 -8.95
C ILE A 182 -4.05 4.57 -7.65
N PRO A 183 -4.91 4.20 -6.69
CA PRO A 183 -4.46 3.61 -5.42
C PRO A 183 -3.90 2.20 -5.61
N ASN A 184 -3.22 1.68 -4.59
CA ASN A 184 -2.94 0.25 -4.54
C ASN A 184 -4.24 -0.53 -4.32
N GLY A 185 -4.35 -1.68 -4.98
CA GLY A 185 -5.46 -2.59 -4.77
C GLY A 185 -5.36 -3.40 -3.48
N VAL A 186 -6.50 -3.92 -3.04
CA VAL A 186 -6.60 -4.86 -1.94
C VAL A 186 -7.34 -6.12 -2.37
N GLU A 187 -6.95 -7.26 -1.78
CA GLU A 187 -7.65 -8.53 -1.97
C GLU A 187 -8.96 -8.51 -1.18
N VAL A 188 -10.09 -8.77 -1.85
CA VAL A 188 -11.40 -8.85 -1.20
C VAL A 188 -11.73 -10.31 -0.95
N PRO A 189 -11.74 -10.79 0.31
CA PRO A 189 -12.08 -12.18 0.59
C PRO A 189 -13.56 -12.46 0.23
N PRO A 190 -13.89 -13.68 -0.26
CA PRO A 190 -15.28 -14.09 -0.44
C PRO A 190 -16.10 -13.93 0.84
N ALA A 191 -17.38 -13.55 0.72
CA ALA A 191 -18.24 -13.29 1.87
C ALA A 191 -18.51 -14.54 2.72
N ASP A 192 -18.51 -15.70 2.08
CA ASP A 192 -18.77 -17.03 2.63
C ASP A 192 -17.50 -17.80 3.03
N GLN A 193 -16.33 -17.13 2.97
CA GLN A 193 -15.08 -17.79 3.34
C GLN A 193 -15.09 -18.17 4.83
N PRO A 194 -14.74 -19.43 5.19
CA PRO A 194 -14.63 -19.84 6.58
C PRO A 194 -13.68 -18.93 7.35
N ARG A 195 -14.08 -18.51 8.55
CA ARG A 195 -13.21 -17.68 9.39
C ARG A 195 -11.94 -18.45 9.74
N PRO A 196 -10.75 -17.91 9.46
CA PRO A 196 -9.50 -18.57 9.80
C PRO A 196 -9.41 -18.85 11.31
N ALA A 197 -8.83 -20.00 11.66
CA ALA A 197 -8.54 -20.29 13.06
C ALA A 197 -7.54 -19.25 13.63
N ALA A 198 -7.77 -18.82 14.84
CA ALA A 198 -6.91 -17.87 15.55
C ALA A 198 -6.54 -18.45 16.92
N PRO A 199 -5.53 -19.35 17.02
CA PRO A 199 -5.17 -20.01 18.28
C PRO A 199 -4.81 -19.01 19.41
N TRP A 200 -4.24 -17.87 19.06
CA TRP A 200 -3.92 -16.75 19.96
C TRP A 200 -5.15 -15.95 20.37
N TRP A 201 -6.27 -16.09 19.65
CA TRP A 201 -7.56 -15.44 19.96
C TRP A 201 -8.41 -16.26 20.93
N THR A 202 -8.30 -17.59 20.89
CA THR A 202 -9.09 -18.51 21.74
C THR A 202 -8.79 -18.41 23.24
N LYS A 203 -7.69 -17.78 23.63
CA LYS A 203 -7.40 -17.40 25.03
C LYS A 203 -8.17 -16.16 25.50
N ALA A 204 -8.85 -15.47 24.57
CA ALA A 204 -9.78 -14.42 24.92
C ALA A 204 -11.15 -15.03 25.22
N THR A 205 -11.79 -14.58 26.28
CA THR A 205 -13.18 -14.93 26.54
C THR A 205 -14.02 -14.61 25.27
N PRO A 206 -14.86 -15.54 24.79
CA PRO A 206 -15.63 -15.35 23.57
C PRO A 206 -16.54 -14.10 23.58
N GLU A 207 -16.81 -13.57 24.76
CA GLU A 207 -17.72 -12.45 25.03
C GLU A 207 -17.05 -11.07 24.90
N VAL A 208 -15.71 -10.98 24.84
CA VAL A 208 -14.99 -9.70 24.79
C VAL A 208 -14.80 -9.25 23.34
N LYS A 209 -15.39 -8.12 22.98
CA LYS A 209 -15.23 -7.51 21.67
C LYS A 209 -13.78 -7.00 21.46
N THR A 210 -13.33 -6.93 20.21
CA THR A 210 -11.95 -6.50 19.93
C THR A 210 -11.92 -5.35 18.95
N LEU A 211 -11.22 -4.29 19.36
CA LEU A 211 -10.75 -3.22 18.49
C LEU A 211 -9.30 -3.53 18.06
N LEU A 212 -9.08 -3.61 16.76
CA LEU A 212 -7.80 -3.98 16.17
C LEU A 212 -7.05 -2.74 15.68
N TYR A 213 -5.78 -2.62 16.05
CA TYR A 213 -4.76 -1.89 15.31
C TYR A 213 -3.80 -2.90 14.66
N LEU A 214 -3.51 -2.74 13.37
CA LEU A 214 -2.54 -3.57 12.68
C LEU A 214 -1.65 -2.71 11.78
N GLY A 215 -0.34 -2.71 12.05
CA GLY A 215 0.62 -1.93 11.28
C GLY A 215 1.97 -1.84 11.98
N ARG A 216 2.94 -1.22 11.35
CA ARG A 216 4.25 -0.97 11.94
C ARG A 216 4.11 -0.16 13.24
N LEU A 217 4.80 -0.58 14.29
CA LEU A 217 4.86 0.16 15.54
C LEU A 217 5.87 1.30 15.41
N HIS A 218 5.38 2.50 15.15
CA HIS A 218 6.19 3.68 14.88
C HIS A 218 5.51 4.94 15.48
N PRO A 219 6.25 5.96 15.95
CA PRO A 219 5.66 7.17 16.52
C PRO A 219 4.61 7.85 15.66
N LYS A 220 4.78 7.86 14.33
CA LYS A 220 3.80 8.40 13.37
C LYS A 220 2.42 7.74 13.41
N LYS A 221 2.29 6.57 14.06
CA LYS A 221 1.04 5.82 14.11
C LYS A 221 0.10 6.25 15.25
N GLY A 222 0.52 7.22 16.08
CA GLY A 222 -0.34 7.81 17.11
C GLY A 222 -0.71 6.88 18.27
N LEU A 223 0.01 5.75 18.44
CA LEU A 223 -0.31 4.74 19.44
C LEU A 223 -0.22 5.23 20.91
N PRO A 224 0.69 6.15 21.29
CA PRO A 224 0.67 6.72 22.63
C PRO A 224 -0.65 7.44 22.93
N ALA A 225 -1.14 8.30 22.03
CA ALA A 225 -2.43 9.00 22.20
C ALA A 225 -3.61 8.02 22.28
N LEU A 226 -3.56 6.90 21.51
CA LEU A 226 -4.55 5.84 21.59
C LEU A 226 -4.57 5.15 22.97
N LEU A 227 -3.41 4.86 23.57
CA LEU A 227 -3.34 4.25 24.90
C LEU A 227 -3.87 5.19 25.99
N GLU A 228 -3.54 6.48 25.92
CA GLU A 228 -4.09 7.49 26.82
C GLU A 228 -5.63 7.59 26.68
N ALA A 229 -6.11 7.65 25.43
CA ALA A 229 -7.53 7.66 25.14
C ALA A 229 -8.24 6.40 25.67
N TRP A 230 -7.65 5.23 25.49
CA TRP A 230 -8.17 3.97 26.01
C TRP A 230 -8.27 3.97 27.54
N ARG A 231 -7.32 4.58 28.23
CA ARG A 231 -7.34 4.75 29.69
C ARG A 231 -8.52 5.61 30.17
N ARG A 232 -8.95 6.60 29.37
CA ARG A 232 -10.05 7.52 29.70
C ARG A 232 -11.43 6.90 29.59
N LEU A 233 -11.58 5.79 28.90
CA LEU A 233 -12.86 5.10 28.75
C LEU A 233 -13.41 4.69 30.12
N ASP A 234 -14.75 4.69 30.23
CA ASP A 234 -15.41 4.11 31.39
C ASP A 234 -14.89 2.69 31.68
N PRO A 235 -14.54 2.34 32.91
CA PRO A 235 -14.02 1.02 33.24
C PRO A 235 -14.96 -0.14 32.90
N GLY A 236 -16.28 0.06 32.98
CA GLY A 236 -17.27 -0.94 32.60
C GLY A 236 -17.22 -1.20 31.10
N LEU A 237 -17.34 -0.14 30.28
CA LEU A 237 -17.23 -0.23 28.83
C LEU A 237 -15.90 -0.85 28.39
N ARG A 238 -14.79 -0.44 29.02
CA ARG A 238 -13.45 -0.97 28.69
C ARG A 238 -13.32 -2.46 28.97
N LYS A 239 -14.01 -3.01 29.96
CA LYS A 239 -13.98 -4.45 30.27
C LYS A 239 -14.66 -5.31 29.21
N GLU A 240 -15.63 -4.76 28.49
CA GLU A 240 -16.34 -5.45 27.41
C GLU A 240 -15.50 -5.52 26.13
N TRP A 241 -14.40 -4.76 26.08
CA TRP A 241 -13.55 -4.64 24.91
C TRP A 241 -12.08 -4.94 25.19
N ARG A 242 -11.39 -5.39 24.15
CA ARG A 242 -9.95 -5.54 24.10
C ARG A 242 -9.38 -4.68 22.97
N LEU A 243 -8.34 -3.92 23.27
CA LEU A 243 -7.51 -3.26 22.25
C LEU A 243 -6.36 -4.22 21.88
N LEU A 244 -6.34 -4.67 20.64
CA LEU A 244 -5.30 -5.54 20.08
C LEU A 244 -4.36 -4.71 19.20
N ILE A 245 -3.12 -4.52 19.62
CA ILE A 245 -2.09 -3.75 18.89
C ILE A 245 -1.10 -4.73 18.29
N ALA A 246 -1.32 -5.06 17.01
CA ALA A 246 -0.49 -5.99 16.26
C ALA A 246 0.46 -5.27 15.29
N GLY A 247 1.72 -5.71 15.26
CA GLY A 247 2.67 -5.14 14.32
C GLY A 247 4.12 -5.44 14.65
N TRP A 248 4.97 -5.10 13.70
CA TRP A 248 6.41 -5.26 13.84
C TRP A 248 7.06 -3.95 14.28
N ASP A 249 8.12 -4.09 15.06
CA ASP A 249 8.84 -3.01 15.73
C ASP A 249 10.29 -2.94 15.25
N GLU A 250 10.67 -1.83 14.66
CA GLU A 250 12.04 -1.63 14.17
C GLU A 250 13.00 -1.04 15.21
N ARG A 251 12.49 -0.36 16.25
CA ARG A 251 13.31 0.51 17.11
C ARG A 251 12.96 0.45 18.59
N GLY A 252 12.36 -0.62 19.05
CA GLY A 252 11.99 -0.79 20.47
C GLY A 252 10.74 0.01 20.89
N HIS A 253 9.93 0.50 19.95
CA HIS A 253 8.72 1.26 20.24
C HIS A 253 7.68 0.41 20.99
N GLN A 254 7.60 -0.90 20.69
CA GLN A 254 6.72 -1.83 21.40
C GLN A 254 7.01 -1.90 22.90
N VAL A 255 8.27 -1.88 23.28
CA VAL A 255 8.67 -1.89 24.70
C VAL A 255 8.15 -0.64 25.40
N ALA A 256 8.30 0.53 24.78
CA ALA A 256 7.77 1.79 25.31
C ALA A 256 6.24 1.75 25.44
N LEU A 257 5.52 1.23 24.45
CA LEU A 257 4.05 1.10 24.50
C LEU A 257 3.58 0.13 25.58
N ARG A 258 4.25 -1.01 25.77
CA ARG A 258 3.94 -1.95 26.87
C ARG A 258 4.17 -1.31 28.23
N ARG A 259 5.29 -0.60 28.43
CA ARG A 259 5.57 0.13 29.65
C ARG A 259 4.51 1.20 29.91
N MET A 260 4.10 1.93 28.89
CA MET A 260 3.04 2.92 28.97
C MET A 260 1.70 2.29 29.39
N ALA A 261 1.31 1.16 28.79
CA ALA A 261 0.09 0.44 29.14
C ALA A 261 0.08 0.03 30.62
N SER A 262 1.24 -0.41 31.16
CA SER A 262 1.38 -0.76 32.58
C SER A 262 1.29 0.48 33.48
N MET A 263 1.97 1.58 33.14
CA MET A 263 1.87 2.84 33.90
C MET A 263 0.43 3.37 33.94
N LEU A 264 -0.32 3.21 32.83
CA LEU A 264 -1.72 3.60 32.72
C LEU A 264 -2.69 2.58 33.37
N ARG A 265 -2.20 1.43 33.82
CA ARG A 265 -2.98 0.33 34.43
C ARG A 265 -4.10 -0.18 33.49
N ILE A 266 -3.74 -0.39 32.20
CA ILE A 266 -4.67 -0.89 31.15
C ILE A 266 -4.22 -2.21 30.53
N GLU A 267 -3.17 -2.84 31.02
CA GLU A 267 -2.61 -4.07 30.49
C GLU A 267 -3.58 -5.25 30.48
N ALA A 268 -4.59 -5.25 31.34
CA ALA A 268 -5.64 -6.26 31.36
C ALA A 268 -6.55 -6.22 30.11
N THR A 269 -6.66 -5.07 29.46
CA THR A 269 -7.53 -4.84 28.30
C THR A 269 -6.77 -4.48 27.01
N VAL A 270 -5.43 -4.38 27.06
CA VAL A 270 -4.58 -4.10 25.90
C VAL A 270 -3.64 -5.28 25.67
N THR A 271 -3.64 -5.81 24.46
CA THR A 271 -2.82 -6.97 24.07
C THR A 271 -1.89 -6.62 22.91
N PHE A 272 -0.64 -7.07 23.00
CA PHE A 272 0.37 -6.92 21.95
C PHE A 272 0.82 -8.31 21.48
N PRO A 273 0.22 -8.90 20.44
CA PRO A 273 0.58 -10.24 19.98
C PRO A 273 1.92 -10.27 19.20
N GLY A 274 2.46 -9.11 18.83
CA GLY A 274 3.58 -9.00 17.92
C GLY A 274 3.14 -8.87 16.46
N PRO A 275 4.03 -9.13 15.50
CA PRO A 275 3.69 -9.06 14.08
C PRO A 275 2.79 -10.22 13.65
N LEU A 276 1.75 -9.92 12.86
CA LEU A 276 0.83 -10.89 12.29
C LEU A 276 0.98 -10.90 10.76
N PHE A 277 1.16 -12.10 10.18
CA PHE A 277 1.31 -12.30 8.74
C PHE A 277 0.43 -13.46 8.25
N GLY A 278 0.17 -13.51 6.93
CA GLY A 278 -0.53 -14.64 6.31
C GLY A 278 -1.87 -14.94 6.96
N ALA A 279 -2.05 -16.17 7.43
CA ALA A 279 -3.28 -16.65 8.05
C ALA A 279 -3.63 -15.91 9.35
N ASP A 280 -2.63 -15.61 10.19
CA ASP A 280 -2.84 -14.89 11.45
C ASP A 280 -3.32 -13.45 11.22
N LYS A 281 -2.80 -12.77 10.21
CA LYS A 281 -3.26 -11.45 9.80
C LYS A 281 -4.70 -11.50 9.31
N LYS A 282 -5.04 -12.47 8.45
CA LYS A 282 -6.42 -12.69 7.99
C LYS A 282 -7.35 -12.96 9.16
N ALA A 283 -6.95 -13.83 10.10
CA ALA A 283 -7.72 -14.11 11.30
C ALA A 283 -7.97 -12.86 12.16
N ALA A 284 -6.97 -11.98 12.32
CA ALA A 284 -7.13 -10.74 13.07
C ALA A 284 -8.24 -9.85 12.49
N TYR A 285 -8.27 -9.66 11.18
CA TYR A 285 -9.36 -8.91 10.53
C TYR A 285 -10.70 -9.62 10.63
N HIS A 286 -10.77 -10.94 10.47
CA HIS A 286 -12.03 -11.67 10.56
C HIS A 286 -12.67 -11.62 11.95
N HIS A 287 -11.85 -11.69 13.00
CA HIS A 287 -12.33 -11.78 14.38
C HIS A 287 -12.46 -10.42 15.08
N CYS A 288 -11.91 -9.33 14.55
CA CYS A 288 -12.11 -8.02 15.17
C CYS A 288 -13.55 -7.49 14.94
N HIS A 289 -14.00 -6.61 15.84
CA HIS A 289 -15.29 -5.95 15.80
C HIS A 289 -15.19 -4.52 15.30
N GLY A 290 -13.95 -3.99 15.20
CA GLY A 290 -13.62 -2.70 14.61
C GLY A 290 -12.11 -2.58 14.40
N PHE A 291 -11.74 -1.62 13.58
CA PHE A 291 -10.35 -1.31 13.26
C PHE A 291 -10.06 0.16 13.57
N ILE A 292 -8.88 0.47 14.11
CA ILE A 292 -8.48 1.85 14.40
C ILE A 292 -7.10 2.18 13.86
N LEU A 293 -6.97 3.35 13.21
CA LEU A 293 -5.69 3.88 12.73
C LEU A 293 -5.56 5.37 13.07
N PRO A 294 -5.01 5.73 14.25
CA PRO A 294 -4.87 7.11 14.70
C PRO A 294 -3.57 7.76 14.18
N SER A 295 -3.22 7.51 12.91
CA SER A 295 -1.96 7.93 12.32
C SER A 295 -1.84 9.43 12.16
N LEU A 296 -0.62 9.95 12.35
CA LEU A 296 -0.24 11.34 12.10
C LEU A 296 0.12 11.60 10.62
N SER A 297 0.43 10.54 9.87
CA SER A 297 0.80 10.63 8.45
C SER A 297 0.82 9.24 7.83
N GLU A 298 0.11 9.08 6.73
CA GLU A 298 0.12 7.90 5.87
C GLU A 298 0.35 8.30 4.40
N GLY A 299 0.88 7.38 3.61
CA GLY A 299 0.73 7.44 2.16
C GLY A 299 -0.66 6.90 1.78
N LEU A 300 -0.74 5.58 1.57
CA LEU A 300 -2.00 4.85 1.45
C LEU A 300 -2.02 3.74 2.51
N PRO A 301 -2.92 3.79 3.52
CA PRO A 301 -2.94 2.82 4.62
C PRO A 301 -3.61 1.51 4.20
N MET A 302 -2.85 0.57 3.65
CA MET A 302 -3.35 -0.74 3.23
C MET A 302 -4.14 -1.46 4.33
N ALA A 303 -3.78 -1.24 5.60
CA ALA A 303 -4.46 -1.86 6.74
C ALA A 303 -5.93 -1.40 6.87
N VAL A 304 -6.25 -0.17 6.49
CA VAL A 304 -7.63 0.34 6.41
C VAL A 304 -8.38 -0.35 5.27
N LEU A 305 -7.78 -0.41 4.08
CA LEU A 305 -8.39 -1.08 2.92
C LEU A 305 -8.65 -2.56 3.20
N GLU A 306 -7.71 -3.23 3.88
CA GLU A 306 -7.86 -4.63 4.29
C GLU A 306 -8.98 -4.83 5.33
N ALA A 307 -9.12 -3.89 6.29
CA ALA A 307 -10.21 -3.90 7.25
C ALA A 307 -11.56 -3.74 6.54
N TRP A 308 -11.69 -2.77 5.64
CA TRP A 308 -12.88 -2.58 4.82
C TRP A 308 -13.18 -3.77 3.91
N ALA A 309 -12.15 -4.37 3.28
CA ALA A 309 -12.31 -5.57 2.46
C ALA A 309 -12.92 -6.75 3.26
N CYS A 310 -12.61 -6.81 4.56
CA CYS A 310 -13.20 -7.77 5.50
C CYS A 310 -14.53 -7.29 6.12
N GLY A 311 -15.11 -6.18 5.64
CA GLY A 311 -16.36 -5.63 6.16
C GLY A 311 -16.27 -5.09 7.58
N LYS A 312 -15.10 -4.58 7.99
CA LYS A 312 -14.91 -4.06 9.35
C LYS A 312 -15.11 -2.56 9.41
N PRO A 313 -15.84 -2.06 10.43
CA PRO A 313 -15.96 -0.63 10.68
C PRO A 313 -14.59 -0.05 11.07
N VAL A 314 -14.31 1.17 10.64
CA VAL A 314 -13.01 1.81 10.82
C VAL A 314 -13.12 3.13 11.54
N LEU A 315 -12.20 3.39 12.48
CA LEU A 315 -11.91 4.72 13.00
C LEU A 315 -10.56 5.15 12.46
N MET A 316 -10.48 6.30 11.82
CA MET A 316 -9.20 6.79 11.28
C MET A 316 -9.11 8.30 11.28
N THR A 317 -7.88 8.80 11.21
CA THR A 317 -7.59 10.23 11.07
C THR A 317 -7.65 10.66 9.59
N PRO A 318 -7.90 11.96 9.30
CA PRO A 318 -7.80 12.50 7.94
C PRO A 318 -6.44 12.29 7.28
N GLN A 319 -5.38 12.20 8.09
CA GLN A 319 -4.00 11.92 7.65
C GLN A 319 -3.81 10.51 7.07
N CYS A 320 -4.86 9.69 7.08
CA CYS A 320 -4.92 8.42 6.35
C CYS A 320 -5.11 8.60 4.83
N ASN A 321 -5.44 9.82 4.36
CA ASN A 321 -5.60 10.13 2.92
C ASN A 321 -6.65 9.27 2.20
N LEU A 322 -7.74 8.92 2.90
CA LEU A 322 -8.90 8.18 2.40
C LEU A 322 -10.20 8.95 2.72
N PRO A 323 -10.41 10.15 2.16
CA PRO A 323 -11.59 10.98 2.42
C PRO A 323 -12.90 10.26 2.08
N GLU A 324 -12.89 9.39 1.08
CA GLU A 324 -14.04 8.60 0.65
C GLU A 324 -14.63 7.75 1.78
N GLY A 325 -13.81 7.33 2.74
CA GLY A 325 -14.27 6.59 3.90
C GLY A 325 -15.21 7.41 4.79
N PHE A 326 -14.95 8.71 4.90
CA PHE A 326 -15.82 9.62 5.66
C PHE A 326 -17.08 9.99 4.86
N GLU A 327 -16.93 10.29 3.58
CA GLU A 327 -18.01 10.67 2.67
C GLU A 327 -19.08 9.59 2.55
N THR A 328 -18.67 8.33 2.48
CA THR A 328 -19.58 7.18 2.39
C THR A 328 -20.09 6.68 3.74
N GLY A 329 -19.54 7.18 4.85
CA GLY A 329 -19.81 6.68 6.19
C GLY A 329 -19.23 5.28 6.45
N ALA A 330 -18.16 4.91 5.74
CA ALA A 330 -17.37 3.69 5.96
C ALA A 330 -16.36 3.85 7.10
N ALA A 331 -16.08 5.08 7.51
CA ALA A 331 -15.18 5.37 8.63
C ALA A 331 -15.74 6.46 9.53
N GLN A 332 -15.47 6.31 10.83
CA GLN A 332 -15.62 7.37 11.81
C GLN A 332 -14.33 8.20 11.88
N ARG A 333 -14.48 9.53 11.78
CA ARG A 333 -13.35 10.45 11.88
C ARG A 333 -12.89 10.58 13.33
N ILE A 334 -11.58 10.54 13.53
CA ILE A 334 -10.88 10.90 14.76
C ILE A 334 -9.79 11.92 14.42
N GLU A 335 -9.47 12.81 15.36
CA GLU A 335 -8.24 13.59 15.28
C GLU A 335 -7.14 12.88 16.09
N PRO A 336 -5.85 13.12 15.80
CA PRO A 336 -4.77 12.36 16.43
C PRO A 336 -4.49 12.74 17.89
N GLU A 337 -5.39 13.50 18.55
CA GLU A 337 -5.30 13.90 19.93
C GLU A 337 -6.09 12.96 20.84
N GLU A 338 -5.56 12.73 22.04
CA GLU A 338 -6.12 11.85 23.06
C GLU A 338 -7.61 12.08 23.33
N LYS A 339 -8.04 13.35 23.47
CA LYS A 339 -9.44 13.68 23.80
C LYS A 339 -10.40 13.32 22.66
N SER A 340 -10.00 13.61 21.42
CA SER A 340 -10.79 13.27 20.24
C SER A 340 -10.92 11.76 20.08
N ILE A 341 -9.81 11.04 20.23
CA ILE A 341 -9.82 9.57 20.17
C ILE A 341 -10.72 9.01 21.28
N ALA A 342 -10.62 9.51 22.51
CA ALA A 342 -11.41 9.01 23.64
C ALA A 342 -12.93 9.22 23.45
N GLY A 343 -13.36 10.39 22.95
CA GLY A 343 -14.75 10.65 22.61
C GLY A 343 -15.26 9.70 21.54
N ALA A 344 -14.55 9.62 20.42
CA ALA A 344 -14.92 8.75 19.31
C ALA A 344 -14.93 7.25 19.71
N LEU A 345 -14.00 6.82 20.56
CA LEU A 345 -14.00 5.47 21.11
C LEU A 345 -15.23 5.23 21.99
N THR A 346 -15.61 6.18 22.86
CA THR A 346 -16.80 6.04 23.70
C THR A 346 -18.03 5.84 22.85
N ASP A 347 -18.22 6.67 21.81
CA ASP A 347 -19.35 6.56 20.87
C ASP A 347 -19.34 5.22 20.14
N PHE A 348 -18.18 4.86 19.54
CA PHE A 348 -18.05 3.64 18.73
C PHE A 348 -18.24 2.35 19.56
N LEU A 349 -17.65 2.27 20.75
CA LEU A 349 -17.71 1.08 21.58
C LEU A 349 -19.12 0.88 22.17
N SER A 350 -19.87 1.98 22.41
CA SER A 350 -21.26 1.96 22.88
C SER A 350 -22.30 1.75 21.76
N THR A 351 -21.89 1.90 20.49
CA THR A 351 -22.77 1.66 19.34
C THR A 351 -23.20 0.20 19.28
N ASP A 352 -24.42 -0.08 18.80
CA ASP A 352 -24.89 -1.46 18.59
C ASP A 352 -24.17 -2.18 17.43
N ASP A 353 -24.25 -3.51 17.42
CA ASP A 353 -23.56 -4.33 16.42
C ASP A 353 -24.09 -4.08 15.00
N ALA A 354 -25.41 -3.82 14.84
CA ALA A 354 -26.01 -3.58 13.53
C ALA A 354 -25.49 -2.29 12.87
N GLN A 355 -25.28 -1.24 13.66
CA GLN A 355 -24.70 0.01 13.14
C GLN A 355 -23.22 -0.16 12.77
N ARG A 356 -22.46 -0.92 13.57
CA ARG A 356 -21.06 -1.25 13.24
C ARG A 356 -20.99 -2.10 11.97
N GLU A 357 -21.85 -3.08 11.82
CA GLU A 357 -21.93 -3.92 10.61
C GLU A 357 -22.32 -3.10 9.38
N CYS A 358 -23.27 -2.16 9.52
CA CYS A 358 -23.64 -1.23 8.44
C CYS A 358 -22.43 -0.37 7.99
N MET A 359 -21.65 0.18 8.92
CA MET A 359 -20.42 0.92 8.61
C MET A 359 -19.42 0.02 7.89
N GLY A 360 -19.19 -1.20 8.37
CA GLY A 360 -18.30 -2.18 7.74
C GLY A 360 -18.76 -2.58 6.34
N ALA A 361 -20.05 -2.78 6.13
CA ALA A 361 -20.64 -3.08 4.82
C ALA A 361 -20.41 -1.95 3.80
N LYS A 362 -20.54 -0.68 4.22
CA LYS A 362 -20.19 0.49 3.39
C LYS A 362 -18.71 0.49 3.02
N GLY A 363 -17.81 0.16 3.96
CA GLY A 363 -16.38 0.03 3.68
C GLY A 363 -16.07 -1.06 2.66
N ARG A 364 -16.73 -2.22 2.78
CA ARG A 364 -16.58 -3.31 1.81
C ARG A 364 -17.09 -2.92 0.42
N ALA A 365 -18.24 -2.25 0.34
CA ALA A 365 -18.78 -1.74 -0.93
C ALA A 365 -17.82 -0.75 -1.59
N LEU A 366 -17.27 0.20 -0.82
CA LEU A 366 -16.28 1.16 -1.30
C LEU A 366 -15.02 0.46 -1.83
N VAL A 367 -14.53 -0.58 -1.16
CA VAL A 367 -13.38 -1.36 -1.65
C VAL A 367 -13.70 -2.08 -2.94
N LEU A 368 -14.85 -2.72 -3.07
CA LEU A 368 -15.25 -3.43 -4.29
C LEU A 368 -15.34 -2.48 -5.48
N GLU A 369 -15.85 -1.28 -5.24
CA GLU A 369 -16.04 -0.26 -6.28
C GLU A 369 -14.74 0.41 -6.72
N ARG A 370 -13.81 0.72 -5.77
CA ARG A 370 -12.69 1.65 -6.03
C ARG A 370 -11.31 1.09 -5.72
N PHE A 371 -11.17 0.11 -4.84
CA PHE A 371 -9.88 -0.33 -4.31
C PHE A 371 -9.61 -1.83 -4.51
N SER A 372 -10.49 -2.57 -5.17
CA SER A 372 -10.22 -3.97 -5.48
C SER A 372 -9.18 -4.10 -6.60
N TRP A 373 -8.33 -5.12 -6.52
CA TRP A 373 -7.31 -5.33 -7.54
C TRP A 373 -7.83 -5.37 -8.98
N PRO A 374 -9.00 -5.99 -9.30
CA PRO A 374 -9.54 -5.93 -10.66
C PRO A 374 -9.80 -4.51 -11.16
N VAL A 375 -10.35 -3.62 -10.31
CA VAL A 375 -10.60 -2.22 -10.65
C VAL A 375 -9.27 -1.49 -10.88
N ILE A 376 -8.33 -1.62 -9.95
CA ILE A 376 -7.01 -0.98 -10.05
C ILE A 376 -6.24 -1.44 -11.30
N ALA A 377 -6.29 -2.74 -11.60
CA ALA A 377 -5.63 -3.27 -12.80
C ALA A 377 -6.29 -2.75 -14.08
N ALA A 378 -7.62 -2.63 -14.11
CA ALA A 378 -8.34 -2.07 -15.26
C ALA A 378 -7.95 -0.60 -15.51
N ASP A 379 -7.88 0.22 -14.45
CA ASP A 379 -7.47 1.63 -14.52
C ASP A 379 -6.02 1.75 -15.01
N MET A 380 -5.10 0.97 -14.42
CA MET A 380 -3.70 0.98 -14.85
C MET A 380 -3.52 0.45 -16.27
N ALA A 381 -4.26 -0.57 -16.69
CA ALA A 381 -4.25 -1.06 -18.06
C ALA A 381 -4.74 0.01 -19.05
N ALA A 382 -5.73 0.83 -18.67
CA ALA A 382 -6.16 1.96 -19.48
C ALA A 382 -5.04 3.01 -19.64
N VAL A 383 -4.28 3.31 -18.57
CA VAL A 383 -3.09 4.18 -18.63
C VAL A 383 -2.03 3.59 -19.58
N TYR A 384 -1.76 2.28 -19.50
CA TYR A 384 -0.79 1.62 -20.37
C TYR A 384 -1.20 1.69 -21.85
N ARG A 385 -2.48 1.43 -22.17
CA ARG A 385 -3.00 1.57 -23.53
C ARG A 385 -2.86 2.99 -24.05
N TRP A 386 -3.22 3.98 -23.23
CA TRP A 386 -3.04 5.39 -23.58
C TRP A 386 -1.58 5.73 -23.87
N LEU A 387 -0.65 5.35 -22.99
CA LEU A 387 0.78 5.60 -23.18
C LEU A 387 1.36 4.89 -24.41
N ALA A 388 0.84 3.71 -24.75
CA ALA A 388 1.21 2.97 -25.96
C ALA A 388 0.55 3.51 -27.25
N GLY A 389 -0.31 4.52 -27.16
CA GLY A 389 -1.03 5.07 -28.32
C GLY A 389 -2.24 4.24 -28.77
N HIS A 390 -2.72 3.31 -27.94
CA HIS A 390 -3.81 2.38 -28.27
C HIS A 390 -5.15 2.75 -27.61
N GLY A 391 -5.28 3.93 -27.00
CA GLY A 391 -6.48 4.35 -26.30
C GLY A 391 -6.54 5.83 -25.97
N ALA A 392 -7.72 6.30 -25.55
CA ALA A 392 -7.91 7.66 -25.06
C ALA A 392 -7.24 7.85 -23.69
N LYS A 393 -6.95 9.10 -23.32
CA LYS A 393 -6.46 9.47 -21.99
C LYS A 393 -7.52 9.11 -20.93
N PRO A 394 -7.20 8.28 -19.94
CA PRO A 394 -8.14 7.90 -18.88
C PRO A 394 -8.50 9.08 -17.96
N ALA A 395 -9.67 9.02 -17.32
CA ALA A 395 -10.12 10.03 -16.37
C ALA A 395 -9.21 10.10 -15.11
N SER A 396 -8.51 9.01 -14.78
CA SER A 396 -7.52 8.97 -13.69
C SER A 396 -6.27 9.81 -13.97
N VAL A 397 -6.06 10.28 -15.21
CA VAL A 397 -4.90 11.09 -15.63
C VAL A 397 -5.28 12.57 -15.65
N THR A 398 -4.62 13.34 -14.79
CA THR A 398 -4.76 14.81 -14.73
C THR A 398 -3.55 15.47 -15.40
N GLU A 399 -3.81 16.44 -16.24
CA GLU A 399 -2.86 17.52 -16.59
C GLU A 399 -3.14 18.69 -15.64
N GLN A 400 -2.18 19.53 -15.36
CA GLN A 400 -2.30 20.65 -14.38
C GLN A 400 -3.68 21.23 -14.29
#